data_87ddb88ec3d3b741f3d00e3282584a46
#
_entry.id   87ddb88ec3d3b741f3d00e3282584a46
#
_cell.length_a   1.000
_cell.length_b   1.000
_cell.length_c   1.000
_cell.angle_alpha   90.00
_cell.angle_beta   90.00
_cell.angle_gamma   90.00
#
_symmetry.space_group_name_H-M   'P 1'
#
loop_
_entity.id
_entity.type
_entity.pdbx_description
1 polymer ?
#
loop_
_entity_poly.entity_id
_entity_poly.type
_entity_poly.pdbx_seq_one_letter_code
_entity_poly.pdbx_strand_id
1 'polypeptide(L)'
;MPALFDHFWVMFIVVTVANGLIWKSKSKKYIAEKPERKEGYDKLIKGWLIYGNIPWAIMGIGMLTGMTKSMDEFFNPSQMNPIVIVFFLSIIFLWIFGSYWMYFKGGAEKLVDHPGMITQTEKGNEKFEIMKMKLVWGLGMLGGIFGMYMMFNQDFPI
;
A
#
# COMPACT_ATOMS: atom_id res chain seq x y z
N MET A 1 12.60 22.82 12.24
CA MET A 1 12.32 21.63 11.41
C MET A 1 10.90 21.04 11.57
N PRO A 2 9.94 21.69 12.26
CA PRO A 2 8.59 21.13 12.41
C PRO A 2 7.82 21.03 11.09
N ALA A 3 7.87 22.05 10.24
CA ALA A 3 7.02 22.15 9.04
C ALA A 3 7.21 21.05 7.97
N LEU A 4 8.34 20.37 7.93
CA LEU A 4 8.56 19.29 6.95
C LEU A 4 7.87 17.99 7.37
N PHE A 5 7.83 17.74 8.68
CA PHE A 5 7.17 16.54 9.23
C PHE A 5 5.64 16.63 9.11
N ASP A 6 5.07 17.82 9.23
CA ASP A 6 3.60 18.01 9.12
C ASP A 6 3.06 17.70 7.72
N HIS A 7 3.93 17.62 6.70
CA HIS A 7 3.57 17.30 5.33
C HIS A 7 4.09 15.92 4.88
N PHE A 8 4.48 15.07 5.82
CA PHE A 8 5.07 13.75 5.52
C PHE A 8 4.11 12.84 4.72
N TRP A 9 2.80 13.00 4.91
CA TRP A 9 1.77 12.33 4.12
C TRP A 9 1.88 12.61 2.60
N VAL A 10 2.32 13.82 2.22
CA VAL A 10 2.58 14.18 0.81
C VAL A 10 3.70 13.32 0.24
N MET A 11 4.73 13.05 1.02
CA MET A 11 5.85 12.20 0.59
C MET A 11 5.36 10.78 0.25
N PHE A 12 4.48 10.20 1.04
CA PHE A 12 3.90 8.87 0.74
C PHE A 12 3.06 8.88 -0.54
N ILE A 13 2.25 9.93 -0.76
CA ILE A 13 1.49 10.10 -2.00
C ILE A 13 2.46 10.19 -3.19
N VAL A 14 3.49 11.02 -3.09
CA VAL A 14 4.50 11.18 -4.15
C VAL A 14 5.21 9.86 -4.45
N VAL A 15 5.62 9.11 -3.42
CA VAL A 15 6.26 7.79 -3.58
C VAL A 15 5.30 6.79 -4.24
N THR A 16 4.02 6.78 -3.86
CA THR A 16 3.02 5.89 -4.45
C THR A 16 2.81 6.23 -5.93
N VAL A 17 2.71 7.50 -6.27
CA VAL A 17 2.56 7.97 -7.65
C VAL A 17 3.82 7.66 -8.46
N ALA A 18 5.02 7.94 -7.92
CA ALA A 18 6.28 7.64 -8.58
C ALA A 18 6.41 6.13 -8.90
N ASN A 19 6.08 5.26 -7.94
CA ASN A 19 6.07 3.82 -8.18
C ASN A 19 5.08 3.43 -9.28
N GLY A 20 3.88 4.00 -9.31
CA GLY A 20 2.91 3.78 -10.38
C GLY A 20 3.44 4.18 -11.77
N LEU A 21 4.14 5.31 -11.86
CA LEU A 21 4.77 5.77 -13.10
C LEU A 21 5.94 4.86 -13.53
N ILE A 22 6.77 4.41 -12.58
CA ILE A 22 7.84 3.45 -12.84
C ILE A 22 7.26 2.14 -13.37
N TRP A 23 6.20 1.61 -12.75
CA TRP A 23 5.54 0.39 -13.22
C TRP A 23 4.93 0.57 -14.60
N LYS A 24 4.27 1.70 -14.86
CA LYS A 24 3.76 2.04 -16.20
C LYS A 24 4.87 2.10 -17.24
N SER A 25 6.04 2.64 -16.89
CA SER A 25 7.19 2.66 -17.80
C SER A 25 7.74 1.25 -18.06
N LYS A 26 7.92 0.45 -17.00
CA LYS A 26 8.42 -0.93 -17.12
C LYS A 26 7.46 -1.84 -17.88
N SER A 27 6.14 -1.65 -17.73
CA SER A 27 5.13 -2.49 -18.39
C SER A 27 5.13 -2.35 -19.91
N LYS A 28 5.63 -1.22 -20.48
CA LYS A 28 5.65 -1.00 -21.93
C LYS A 28 6.36 -2.12 -22.69
N LYS A 29 7.49 -2.61 -22.17
CA LYS A 29 8.23 -3.74 -22.78
C LYS A 29 7.34 -4.99 -22.85
N TYR A 30 6.72 -5.36 -21.77
CA TYR A 30 5.91 -6.59 -21.67
C TYR A 30 4.59 -6.48 -22.42
N ILE A 31 4.02 -5.27 -22.54
CA ILE A 31 2.84 -5.01 -23.37
C ILE A 31 3.20 -5.10 -24.85
N ALA A 32 4.41 -4.66 -25.26
CA ALA A 32 4.86 -4.80 -26.65
C ALA A 32 5.03 -6.27 -27.05
N GLU A 33 5.48 -7.14 -26.10
CA GLU A 33 5.61 -8.58 -26.31
C GLU A 33 4.25 -9.31 -26.28
N LYS A 34 3.31 -8.87 -25.39
CA LYS A 34 1.98 -9.45 -25.20
C LYS A 34 0.94 -8.33 -25.00
N PRO A 35 0.36 -7.81 -26.08
CA PRO A 35 -0.59 -6.70 -26.04
C PRO A 35 -1.84 -6.94 -25.18
N GLU A 36 -2.26 -8.21 -25.04
CA GLU A 36 -3.39 -8.62 -24.20
C GLU A 36 -3.21 -8.32 -22.72
N ARG A 37 -1.97 -8.17 -22.26
CA ARG A 37 -1.66 -7.81 -20.86
C ARG A 37 -1.96 -6.35 -20.50
N LYS A 38 -2.17 -5.48 -21.49
CA LYS A 38 -2.33 -4.04 -21.27
C LYS A 38 -3.42 -3.72 -20.27
N GLU A 39 -4.61 -4.31 -20.44
CA GLU A 39 -5.75 -4.07 -19.55
C GLU A 39 -5.45 -4.49 -18.09
N GLY A 40 -4.72 -5.60 -17.91
CA GLY A 40 -4.29 -6.05 -16.59
C GLY A 40 -3.35 -5.07 -15.91
N TYR A 41 -2.33 -4.58 -16.62
CA TYR A 41 -1.43 -3.54 -16.10
C TYR A 41 -2.17 -2.26 -15.74
N ASP A 42 -3.06 -1.79 -16.60
CA ASP A 42 -3.83 -0.56 -16.35
C ASP A 42 -4.69 -0.70 -15.08
N LYS A 43 -5.35 -1.86 -14.88
CA LYS A 43 -6.13 -2.14 -13.67
C LYS A 43 -5.27 -2.22 -12.40
N LEU A 44 -4.13 -2.91 -12.47
CA LEU A 44 -3.23 -3.06 -11.33
C LEU A 44 -2.60 -1.72 -10.91
N ILE A 45 -2.12 -0.93 -11.87
CA ILE A 45 -1.53 0.39 -11.62
C ILE A 45 -2.58 1.35 -11.07
N LYS A 46 -3.79 1.38 -11.67
CA LYS A 46 -4.91 2.19 -11.17
C LYS A 46 -5.30 1.79 -9.75
N GLY A 47 -5.39 0.50 -9.49
CA GLY A 47 -5.67 -0.03 -8.14
C GLY A 47 -4.63 0.44 -7.13
N TRP A 48 -3.35 0.32 -7.45
CA TRP A 48 -2.25 0.80 -6.62
C TRP A 48 -2.36 2.31 -6.33
N LEU A 49 -2.58 3.12 -7.37
CA LEU A 49 -2.68 4.57 -7.23
C LEU A 49 -3.87 5.01 -6.37
N ILE A 50 -5.00 4.33 -6.48
CA ILE A 50 -6.19 4.66 -5.70
C ILE A 50 -6.07 4.12 -4.27
N TYR A 51 -5.95 2.81 -4.14
CA TYR A 51 -5.99 2.14 -2.82
C TYR A 51 -4.76 2.45 -1.97
N GLY A 52 -3.57 2.54 -2.59
CA GLY A 52 -2.34 2.88 -1.90
C GLY A 52 -2.30 4.31 -1.34
N ASN A 53 -3.15 5.22 -1.85
CA ASN A 53 -3.19 6.60 -1.37
C ASN A 53 -4.33 6.87 -0.36
N ILE A 54 -5.28 5.95 -0.16
CA ILE A 54 -6.41 6.18 0.76
C ILE A 54 -5.97 6.56 2.18
N PRO A 55 -5.07 5.82 2.87
CA PRO A 55 -4.65 6.19 4.21
C PRO A 55 -3.96 7.56 4.25
N TRP A 56 -3.08 7.82 3.30
CA TRP A 56 -2.35 9.09 3.21
C TRP A 56 -3.24 10.28 2.93
N ALA A 57 -4.29 10.11 2.11
CA ALA A 57 -5.30 11.12 1.89
C ALA A 57 -6.10 11.42 3.17
N ILE A 58 -6.46 10.39 3.94
CA ILE A 58 -7.14 10.56 5.25
C ILE A 58 -6.23 11.33 6.21
N MET A 59 -4.95 10.97 6.28
CA MET A 59 -3.95 11.69 7.09
C MET A 59 -3.87 13.17 6.66
N GLY A 60 -3.75 13.42 5.35
CA GLY A 60 -3.72 14.77 4.80
C GLY A 60 -4.97 15.59 5.13
N ILE A 61 -6.16 15.00 5.03
CA ILE A 61 -7.43 15.65 5.42
C ILE A 61 -7.38 16.00 6.91
N GLY A 62 -6.97 15.08 7.78
CA GLY A 62 -6.86 15.32 9.22
C GLY A 62 -5.97 16.51 9.54
N MET A 63 -4.78 16.58 8.91
CA MET A 63 -3.83 17.66 9.09
C MET A 63 -4.34 19.00 8.53
N LEU A 64 -4.87 19.01 7.30
CA LEU A 64 -5.32 20.24 6.62
C LEU A 64 -6.58 20.85 7.25
N THR A 65 -7.44 20.05 7.84
CA THR A 65 -8.67 20.52 8.50
C THR A 65 -8.45 20.86 9.98
N GLY A 66 -7.24 20.62 10.52
CA GLY A 66 -6.96 20.83 11.94
C GLY A 66 -7.61 19.80 12.87
N MET A 67 -8.11 18.67 12.34
CA MET A 67 -8.61 17.55 13.14
C MET A 67 -7.50 16.85 13.92
N THR A 68 -6.27 16.93 13.41
CA THR A 68 -5.03 16.57 14.11
C THR A 68 -4.10 17.77 14.13
N LYS A 69 -3.36 17.95 15.22
CA LYS A 69 -2.41 19.06 15.40
C LYS A 69 -1.03 18.72 14.87
N SER A 70 -0.68 17.44 14.88
CA SER A 70 0.61 16.94 14.39
C SER A 70 0.46 15.56 13.77
N MET A 71 1.46 15.16 13.01
CA MET A 71 1.55 13.81 12.46
C MET A 71 1.72 12.74 13.57
N ASP A 72 2.30 13.12 14.71
CA ASP A 72 2.56 12.21 15.82
C ASP A 72 1.26 11.60 16.39
N GLU A 73 0.14 12.31 16.28
CA GLU A 73 -1.17 11.78 16.66
C GLU A 73 -1.54 10.51 15.89
N PHE A 74 -1.11 10.37 14.62
CA PHE A 74 -1.33 9.16 13.83
C PHE A 74 -0.47 7.98 14.29
N PHE A 75 0.58 8.20 15.06
CA PHE A 75 1.39 7.16 15.69
C PHE A 75 0.99 6.86 17.13
N ASN A 76 0.03 7.62 17.67
CA ASN A 76 -0.53 7.42 19.02
C ASN A 76 -2.06 7.26 18.98
N PRO A 77 -2.57 6.13 18.46
CA PRO A 77 -4.00 5.88 18.33
C PRO A 77 -4.73 5.72 19.67
N SER A 78 -4.01 5.53 20.78
CA SER A 78 -4.58 5.43 22.14
C SER A 78 -5.32 6.71 22.57
N GLN A 79 -5.00 7.87 21.98
CA GLN A 79 -5.72 9.12 22.20
C GLN A 79 -7.14 9.13 21.60
N MET A 80 -7.53 8.10 20.84
CA MET A 80 -8.87 7.92 20.29
C MET A 80 -9.39 9.09 19.42
N ASN A 81 -8.48 9.83 18.77
CA ASN A 81 -8.86 10.87 17.82
C ASN A 81 -9.62 10.23 16.63
N PRO A 82 -10.85 10.71 16.32
CA PRO A 82 -11.70 10.07 15.31
C PRO A 82 -11.04 9.92 13.93
N ILE A 83 -10.31 10.92 13.46
CA ILE A 83 -9.67 10.84 12.14
C ILE A 83 -8.49 9.85 12.14
N VAL A 84 -7.80 9.69 13.27
CA VAL A 84 -6.74 8.68 13.46
C VAL A 84 -7.36 7.29 13.43
N ILE A 85 -8.50 7.09 14.09
CA ILE A 85 -9.23 5.81 14.03
C ILE A 85 -9.66 5.48 12.59
N VAL A 86 -10.20 6.46 11.85
CA VAL A 86 -10.57 6.28 10.43
C VAL A 86 -9.35 5.91 9.59
N PHE A 87 -8.18 6.51 9.84
CA PHE A 87 -6.92 6.16 9.19
C PHE A 87 -6.57 4.67 9.42
N PHE A 88 -6.55 4.21 10.68
CA PHE A 88 -6.26 2.80 10.99
C PHE A 88 -7.30 1.83 10.43
N LEU A 89 -8.58 2.18 10.53
CA LEU A 89 -9.66 1.38 9.93
C LEU A 89 -9.47 1.25 8.40
N SER A 90 -9.05 2.32 7.73
CA SER A 90 -8.76 2.26 6.29
C SER A 90 -7.64 1.29 5.95
N ILE A 91 -6.58 1.24 6.75
CA ILE A 91 -5.47 0.29 6.58
C ILE A 91 -5.95 -1.14 6.81
N ILE A 92 -6.67 -1.40 7.90
CA ILE A 92 -7.21 -2.73 8.21
C ILE A 92 -8.14 -3.20 7.08
N PHE A 93 -9.01 -2.33 6.60
CA PHE A 93 -9.91 -2.63 5.50
C PHE A 93 -9.16 -2.99 4.21
N LEU A 94 -8.13 -2.20 3.86
CA LEU A 94 -7.28 -2.48 2.70
C LEU A 94 -6.50 -3.80 2.85
N TRP A 95 -6.08 -4.14 4.07
CA TRP A 95 -5.42 -5.41 4.35
C TRP A 95 -6.36 -6.60 4.19
N ILE A 96 -7.59 -6.51 4.70
CA ILE A 96 -8.61 -7.55 4.54
C ILE A 96 -8.92 -7.76 3.05
N PHE A 97 -9.21 -6.66 2.34
CA PHE A 97 -9.48 -6.71 0.89
C PHE A 97 -8.29 -7.20 0.08
N GLY A 98 -7.10 -6.70 0.37
CA GLY A 98 -5.87 -7.12 -0.29
C GLY A 98 -5.58 -8.60 -0.05
N SER A 99 -5.77 -9.09 1.19
CA SER A 99 -5.60 -10.50 1.51
C SER A 99 -6.65 -11.37 0.81
N TYR A 100 -7.92 -10.96 0.82
CA TYR A 100 -8.97 -11.65 0.09
C TYR A 100 -8.67 -11.74 -1.41
N TRP A 101 -8.23 -10.62 -1.99
CA TRP A 101 -7.83 -10.59 -3.40
C TRP A 101 -6.60 -11.45 -3.67
N MET A 102 -5.56 -11.36 -2.82
CA MET A 102 -4.30 -12.09 -2.97
C MET A 102 -4.48 -13.60 -2.89
N TYR A 103 -5.27 -14.08 -1.92
CA TYR A 103 -5.39 -15.52 -1.64
C TYR A 103 -6.56 -16.18 -2.38
N PHE A 104 -7.68 -15.47 -2.62
CA PHE A 104 -8.92 -16.08 -3.09
C PHE A 104 -9.40 -15.57 -4.46
N LYS A 105 -8.92 -14.41 -4.92
CA LYS A 105 -9.35 -13.81 -6.20
C LYS A 105 -8.28 -13.79 -7.28
N GLY A 106 -7.26 -14.61 -7.13
CA GLY A 106 -6.19 -14.73 -8.13
C GLY A 106 -5.27 -13.51 -8.20
N GLY A 107 -5.13 -12.76 -7.10
CA GLY A 107 -4.29 -11.57 -7.07
C GLY A 107 -2.81 -11.89 -7.24
N ALA A 108 -2.32 -12.95 -6.58
CA ALA A 108 -0.95 -13.39 -6.72
C ALA A 108 -0.65 -13.86 -8.16
N GLU A 109 -1.56 -14.61 -8.74
CA GLU A 109 -1.52 -15.07 -10.12
C GLU A 109 -1.46 -13.90 -11.11
N LYS A 110 -2.31 -12.89 -10.91
CA LYS A 110 -2.31 -11.66 -11.72
C LYS A 110 -1.01 -10.88 -11.61
N LEU A 111 -0.42 -10.78 -10.42
CA LEU A 111 0.86 -10.09 -10.23
C LEU A 111 2.01 -10.84 -10.91
N VAL A 112 2.01 -12.17 -10.89
CA VAL A 112 3.01 -12.99 -11.56
C VAL A 112 2.86 -12.93 -13.09
N ASP A 113 1.62 -12.90 -13.60
CA ASP A 113 1.35 -12.74 -15.05
C ASP A 113 1.69 -11.33 -15.58
N HIS A 114 1.93 -10.35 -14.70
CA HIS A 114 2.27 -8.97 -15.06
C HIS A 114 3.67 -8.61 -14.51
N PRO A 115 4.75 -9.15 -15.10
CA PRO A 115 6.12 -8.92 -14.64
C PRO A 115 6.53 -7.43 -14.73
N GLY A 116 7.57 -7.06 -13.96
CA GLY A 116 8.07 -5.69 -13.92
C GLY A 116 7.37 -4.77 -12.91
N MET A 117 6.26 -5.19 -12.30
CA MET A 117 5.67 -4.50 -11.16
C MET A 117 6.35 -4.91 -9.84
N ILE A 118 6.10 -6.11 -9.37
CA ILE A 118 6.67 -6.64 -8.13
C ILE A 118 7.61 -7.81 -8.42
N THR A 119 7.30 -8.61 -9.43
CA THR A 119 8.15 -9.73 -9.87
C THR A 119 9.02 -9.32 -11.05
N GLN A 120 10.25 -9.81 -11.10
CA GLN A 120 11.18 -9.49 -12.20
C GLN A 120 11.38 -10.65 -13.19
N THR A 121 10.75 -11.82 -12.97
CA THR A 121 11.15 -13.04 -13.67
C THR A 121 10.03 -13.58 -14.56
N GLU A 122 10.24 -13.52 -15.88
CA GLU A 122 9.44 -14.27 -16.85
C GLU A 122 9.82 -15.77 -16.93
N LYS A 123 10.94 -16.19 -16.34
CA LYS A 123 11.56 -17.51 -16.52
C LYS A 123 11.53 -18.42 -15.28
N GLY A 124 10.80 -18.07 -14.24
CA GLY A 124 10.71 -18.87 -13.02
C GLY A 124 9.59 -19.93 -13.07
N ASN A 125 9.60 -20.84 -12.11
CA ASN A 125 8.45 -21.72 -11.87
C ASN A 125 7.28 -20.86 -11.37
N GLU A 126 6.25 -20.71 -12.20
CA GLU A 126 5.07 -19.87 -11.91
C GLU A 126 4.44 -20.21 -10.56
N LYS A 127 4.29 -21.49 -10.23
CA LYS A 127 3.75 -21.92 -8.92
C LYS A 127 4.61 -21.43 -7.75
N PHE A 128 5.93 -21.45 -7.92
CA PHE A 128 6.86 -20.94 -6.90
C PHE A 128 6.74 -19.43 -6.72
N GLU A 129 6.66 -18.67 -7.81
CA GLU A 129 6.50 -17.22 -7.74
C GLU A 129 5.16 -16.83 -7.11
N ILE A 130 4.06 -17.52 -7.43
CA ILE A 130 2.75 -17.33 -6.79
C ILE A 130 2.83 -17.61 -5.28
N MET A 131 3.45 -18.72 -4.89
CA MET A 131 3.62 -19.06 -3.47
C MET A 131 4.47 -18.01 -2.74
N LYS A 132 5.58 -17.58 -3.34
CA LYS A 132 6.45 -16.54 -2.82
C LYS A 132 5.70 -15.22 -2.62
N MET A 133 4.87 -14.81 -3.59
CA MET A 133 4.03 -13.60 -3.46
C MET A 133 3.07 -13.70 -2.29
N LYS A 134 2.39 -14.82 -2.14
CA LYS A 134 1.48 -15.08 -1.01
C LYS A 134 2.22 -15.06 0.33
N LEU A 135 3.42 -15.67 0.38
CA LEU A 135 4.25 -15.67 1.59
C LEU A 135 4.72 -14.25 1.97
N VAL A 136 5.27 -13.51 1.01
CA VAL A 136 5.74 -12.13 1.25
C VAL A 136 4.59 -11.23 1.72
N TRP A 137 3.40 -11.35 1.10
CA TRP A 137 2.20 -10.65 1.55
C TRP A 137 1.84 -11.01 2.99
N GLY A 138 1.79 -12.31 3.32
CA GLY A 138 1.48 -12.78 4.68
C GLY A 138 2.48 -12.28 5.73
N LEU A 139 3.78 -12.32 5.43
CA LEU A 139 4.82 -11.79 6.32
C LEU A 139 4.68 -10.26 6.50
N GLY A 140 4.38 -9.53 5.43
CA GLY A 140 4.09 -8.10 5.50
C GLY A 140 2.89 -7.79 6.39
N MET A 141 1.82 -8.58 6.28
CA MET A 141 0.64 -8.47 7.15
C MET A 141 0.96 -8.72 8.62
N LEU A 142 1.72 -9.77 8.93
CA LEU A 142 2.13 -10.07 10.30
C LEU A 142 2.98 -8.94 10.89
N GLY A 143 3.94 -8.41 10.11
CA GLY A 143 4.74 -7.25 10.52
C GLY A 143 3.89 -6.00 10.75
N GLY A 144 2.92 -5.74 9.88
CA GLY A 144 1.99 -4.63 10.03
C GLY A 144 1.08 -4.74 11.25
N ILE A 145 0.52 -5.93 11.53
CA ILE A 145 -0.29 -6.21 12.72
C ILE A 145 0.55 -6.01 13.99
N PHE A 146 1.78 -6.52 14.00
CA PHE A 146 2.70 -6.32 15.12
C PHE A 146 3.02 -4.83 15.32
N GLY A 147 3.30 -4.09 14.25
CA GLY A 147 3.52 -2.65 14.30
C GLY A 147 2.33 -1.88 14.87
N MET A 148 1.10 -2.21 14.41
CA MET A 148 -0.12 -1.63 14.99
C MET A 148 -0.27 -1.96 16.48
N TYR A 149 -0.06 -3.22 16.86
CA TYR A 149 -0.12 -3.63 18.26
C TYR A 149 0.82 -2.81 19.13
N MET A 150 2.05 -2.58 18.66
CA MET A 150 3.02 -1.74 19.36
C MET A 150 2.53 -0.29 19.49
N MET A 151 1.98 0.31 18.43
CA MET A 151 1.46 1.67 18.46
C MET A 151 0.28 1.86 19.43
N PHE A 152 -0.58 0.85 19.59
CA PHE A 152 -1.70 0.89 20.53
C PHE A 152 -1.30 0.67 21.99
N ASN A 153 -0.13 0.04 22.24
CA ASN A 153 0.31 -0.32 23.59
C ASN A 153 1.52 0.49 24.07
N GLN A 154 2.06 1.40 23.27
CA GLN A 154 3.16 2.27 23.69
C GLN A 154 2.63 3.70 23.80
N ASP A 155 2.78 4.27 25.02
CA ASP A 155 2.72 5.71 25.18
C ASP A 155 4.04 6.28 24.62
N PHE A 156 4.04 6.67 23.34
CA PHE A 156 5.15 7.45 22.83
C PHE A 156 5.14 8.79 23.55
N PRO A 157 6.20 9.15 24.29
CA PRO A 157 6.30 10.48 24.88
C PRO A 157 6.35 11.50 23.73
N ILE A 158 5.30 12.29 23.64
CA ILE A 158 5.17 13.43 22.69
C ILE A 158 5.90 14.62 23.29
#